data_77ef21756a5f67936c571eb3d242f670
#
_entry.id   77ef21756a5f67936c571eb3d242f670
#
_cell.length_a   1.000
_cell.length_b   1.000
_cell.length_c   1.000
_cell.angle_alpha   90.00
_cell.angle_beta   90.00
_cell.angle_gamma   90.00
#
_symmetry.space_group_name_H-M   'P 1'
#
loop_
_entity.id
_entity.type
_entity.pdbx_description
1 polymer ?
#
loop_
_entity_poly.entity_id
_entity_poly.type
_entity_poly.pdbx_seq_one_letter_code
_entity_poly.pdbx_strand_id
1 'polypeptide(L)'
;MATQAKLSDYGISVGTLPSGPLGKISDVPGVTVGHCTVDTQTQKTGVTVVMPCADDMFAQKLPAAACVLNGFGKTAGLVQIGELGTLETPIALTNTLNVGLVYDAMVEYMVGRCAQSGTALRSVNPVVAECNDGGLNDIARRAVRQEHVFAAIENARADFEEGDVGAGKGMVCHGLKGGIGSASRIVELDGARYTLGVLALANHGRLEDLCIGGKSVGAKIAAHLGSAPEQQQDKGSCCLLYTSP
;
A
#
# COMPACT_ATOMS: atom_id res chain seq x y z
N MET A 1 -12.76 10.31 16.55
CA MET A 1 -12.73 9.22 15.55
C MET A 1 -12.74 7.91 16.30
N ALA A 2 -13.54 6.93 15.91
CA ALA A 2 -13.51 5.62 16.53
C ALA A 2 -12.14 5.00 16.25
N THR A 3 -11.43 4.55 17.27
CA THR A 3 -10.15 3.86 17.13
C THR A 3 -10.42 2.56 16.38
N GLN A 4 -9.76 2.34 15.25
CA GLN A 4 -9.90 1.12 14.48
C GLN A 4 -9.30 -0.04 15.28
N ALA A 5 -10.13 -1.02 15.64
CA ALA A 5 -9.69 -2.17 16.41
C ALA A 5 -8.86 -3.12 15.52
N LYS A 6 -7.76 -3.65 16.07
CA LYS A 6 -6.90 -4.66 15.43
C LYS A 6 -7.31 -6.07 15.89
N LEU A 7 -6.93 -7.09 15.14
CA LEU A 7 -7.15 -8.48 15.54
C LEU A 7 -6.55 -8.82 16.93
N SER A 8 -5.40 -8.21 17.24
CA SER A 8 -4.73 -8.31 18.53
C SER A 8 -5.60 -7.84 19.70
N ASP A 9 -6.45 -6.84 19.51
CA ASP A 9 -7.33 -6.29 20.54
C ASP A 9 -8.42 -7.29 20.95
N TYR A 10 -8.67 -8.26 20.08
CA TYR A 10 -9.57 -9.39 20.32
C TYR A 10 -8.83 -10.69 20.69
N GLY A 11 -7.52 -10.62 21.01
CA GLY A 11 -6.71 -11.79 21.32
C GLY A 11 -6.46 -12.72 20.13
N ILE A 12 -6.71 -12.26 18.91
CA ILE A 12 -6.48 -13.04 17.69
C ILE A 12 -5.07 -12.78 17.19
N SER A 13 -4.23 -13.81 17.16
CA SER A 13 -2.89 -13.79 16.59
C SER A 13 -2.85 -14.57 15.28
N VAL A 14 -2.17 -14.05 14.26
CA VAL A 14 -1.93 -14.72 12.99
C VAL A 14 -0.45 -15.09 12.91
N GLY A 15 -0.16 -16.40 12.83
CA GLY A 15 1.19 -16.93 12.84
C GLY A 15 1.80 -16.98 14.23
N THR A 16 3.07 -17.41 14.29
CA THR A 16 3.81 -17.67 15.54
C THR A 16 5.02 -16.73 15.72
N LEU A 17 5.44 -16.03 14.69
CA LEU A 17 6.58 -15.10 14.75
C LEU A 17 6.21 -13.84 15.56
N PRO A 18 7.12 -13.33 16.41
CA PRO A 18 6.88 -12.09 17.16
C PRO A 18 6.67 -10.90 16.23
N SER A 19 5.76 -10.01 16.58
CA SER A 19 5.61 -8.72 15.90
C SER A 19 6.71 -7.74 16.33
N GLY A 20 7.03 -6.79 15.45
CA GLY A 20 7.78 -5.60 15.84
C GLY A 20 6.95 -4.66 16.73
N PRO A 21 7.56 -3.57 17.23
CA PRO A 21 6.95 -2.67 18.22
C PRO A 21 5.63 -2.03 17.78
N LEU A 22 5.51 -1.60 16.52
CA LEU A 22 4.30 -0.99 15.97
C LEU A 22 3.39 -2.02 15.28
N GLY A 23 3.95 -3.20 14.94
CA GLY A 23 3.29 -4.19 14.10
C GLY A 23 3.02 -3.67 12.68
N LYS A 24 3.89 -2.81 12.15
CA LYS A 24 3.76 -2.12 10.86
C LYS A 24 5.01 -2.30 10.01
N ILE A 25 4.89 -2.07 8.70
CA ILE A 25 6.05 -2.08 7.78
C ILE A 25 7.17 -1.14 8.25
N SER A 26 6.83 -0.07 8.93
CA SER A 26 7.74 0.92 9.49
C SER A 26 8.53 0.45 10.73
N ASP A 27 8.32 -0.77 11.20
CA ASP A 27 9.25 -1.41 12.13
C ASP A 27 10.59 -1.76 11.47
N VAL A 28 10.64 -1.79 10.14
CA VAL A 28 11.88 -1.83 9.38
C VAL A 28 12.53 -0.45 9.45
N PRO A 29 13.79 -0.35 9.92
CA PRO A 29 14.46 0.93 10.10
C PRO A 29 14.48 1.81 8.84
N GLY A 30 14.12 3.08 8.96
CA GLY A 30 14.10 4.05 7.86
C GLY A 30 12.83 4.05 7.02
N VAL A 31 11.96 3.06 7.17
CA VAL A 31 10.69 3.00 6.44
C VAL A 31 9.65 3.90 7.08
N THR A 32 9.03 4.76 6.27
CA THR A 32 7.88 5.58 6.68
C THR A 32 6.77 5.51 5.64
N VAL A 33 5.53 5.78 6.05
CA VAL A 33 4.35 5.77 5.16
C VAL A 33 3.52 7.01 5.40
N GLY A 34 3.09 7.64 4.30
CA GLY A 34 2.22 8.79 4.38
C GLY A 34 1.00 8.67 3.47
N HIS A 35 -0.03 9.41 3.81
CA HIS A 35 -1.31 9.39 3.14
C HIS A 35 -1.80 10.80 2.83
N CYS A 36 -2.48 10.93 1.69
CA CYS A 36 -3.38 12.02 1.42
C CYS A 36 -4.73 11.45 0.96
N THR A 37 -5.77 11.67 1.73
CA THR A 37 -7.11 11.13 1.49
C THR A 37 -7.99 12.18 0.84
N VAL A 38 -8.66 11.80 -0.24
CA VAL A 38 -9.73 12.58 -0.89
C VAL A 38 -11.06 11.95 -0.52
N ASP A 39 -11.79 12.61 0.39
CA ASP A 39 -13.05 12.12 0.95
C ASP A 39 -14.13 13.19 0.80
N THR A 40 -15.00 13.01 -0.18
CA THR A 40 -16.18 13.84 -0.41
C THR A 40 -17.42 12.96 -0.54
N GLN A 41 -18.55 13.55 -0.84
CA GLN A 41 -19.78 12.77 -1.07
C GLN A 41 -19.62 11.75 -2.23
N THR A 42 -18.90 12.10 -3.29
CA THR A 42 -18.75 11.28 -4.50
C THR A 42 -17.34 10.77 -4.73
N GLN A 43 -16.33 11.28 -4.00
CA GLN A 43 -14.94 10.89 -4.16
C GLN A 43 -14.46 10.17 -2.90
N LYS A 44 -14.06 8.92 -3.06
CA LYS A 44 -13.52 8.04 -2.00
C LYS A 44 -12.21 7.44 -2.51
N THR A 45 -11.13 8.24 -2.47
CA THR A 45 -9.86 7.89 -3.09
C THR A 45 -8.68 8.55 -2.36
N GLY A 46 -7.49 8.46 -2.90
CA GLY A 46 -6.31 9.14 -2.37
C GLY A 46 -5.00 8.55 -2.86
N VAL A 47 -3.94 8.95 -2.17
CA VAL A 47 -2.57 8.49 -2.42
C VAL A 47 -1.97 7.99 -1.10
N THR A 48 -1.25 6.89 -1.18
CA THR A 48 -0.37 6.40 -0.12
C THR A 48 1.03 6.32 -0.67
N VAL A 49 2.02 6.85 0.05
CA VAL A 49 3.43 6.76 -0.35
C VAL A 49 4.21 6.02 0.72
N VAL A 50 4.99 5.04 0.30
CA VAL A 50 5.98 4.35 1.14
C VAL A 50 7.35 4.91 0.82
N MET A 51 8.00 5.47 1.82
CA MET A 51 9.40 5.89 1.80
C MET A 51 10.23 4.71 2.32
N PRO A 52 10.94 3.95 1.48
CA PRO A 52 11.58 2.70 1.91
C PRO A 52 12.87 2.91 2.70
N CYS A 53 13.46 4.09 2.66
CA CYS A 53 14.61 4.48 3.48
C CYS A 53 14.64 5.99 3.69
N ALA A 54 15.47 6.44 4.63
CA ALA A 54 15.71 7.86 4.90
C ALA A 54 16.78 8.47 3.96
N ASP A 55 17.62 7.63 3.38
CA ASP A 55 18.76 8.04 2.55
C ASP A 55 18.36 8.41 1.13
N ASP A 56 19.32 8.93 0.34
CA ASP A 56 19.15 9.22 -1.07
C ASP A 56 19.15 7.91 -1.89
N MET A 57 17.98 7.30 -2.02
CA MET A 57 17.80 6.07 -2.78
C MET A 57 18.03 6.21 -4.29
N PHE A 58 18.09 7.41 -4.84
CA PHE A 58 18.45 7.61 -6.23
C PHE A 58 19.95 7.43 -6.42
N ALA A 59 20.76 7.97 -5.50
CA ALA A 59 22.22 7.78 -5.49
C ALA A 59 22.62 6.37 -5.04
N GLN A 60 21.91 5.80 -4.06
CA GLN A 60 22.14 4.47 -3.52
C GLN A 60 20.89 3.62 -3.66
N LYS A 61 20.74 3.01 -4.84
CA LYS A 61 19.55 2.22 -5.17
C LYS A 61 19.38 1.03 -4.23
N LEU A 62 18.13 0.78 -3.83
CA LEU A 62 17.79 -0.36 -2.99
C LEU A 62 17.63 -1.63 -3.82
N PRO A 63 18.09 -2.79 -3.36
CA PRO A 63 17.73 -4.07 -3.98
C PRO A 63 16.20 -4.25 -3.98
N ALA A 64 15.65 -4.68 -5.10
CA ALA A 64 14.21 -4.86 -5.24
C ALA A 64 13.87 -5.98 -6.21
N ALA A 65 12.73 -6.61 -5.99
CA ALA A 65 12.14 -7.58 -6.90
C ALA A 65 10.62 -7.32 -7.01
N ALA A 66 10.03 -7.69 -8.12
CA ALA A 66 8.60 -7.56 -8.36
C ALA A 66 8.03 -8.84 -8.94
N CYS A 67 6.80 -9.16 -8.55
CA CYS A 67 6.03 -10.27 -9.10
C CYS A 67 4.64 -9.78 -9.52
N VAL A 68 4.27 -10.03 -10.77
CA VAL A 68 2.96 -9.70 -11.34
C VAL A 68 2.13 -10.98 -11.41
N LEU A 69 1.11 -11.11 -10.54
CA LEU A 69 0.21 -12.26 -10.54
C LEU A 69 -0.76 -12.27 -11.72
N ASN A 70 -1.19 -11.09 -12.16
CA ASN A 70 -1.99 -10.94 -13.37
C ASN A 70 -1.67 -9.64 -14.10
N GLY A 71 -1.72 -9.66 -15.41
CA GLY A 71 -1.36 -8.54 -16.29
C GLY A 71 -2.47 -7.50 -16.49
N PHE A 72 -3.58 -7.56 -15.76
CA PHE A 72 -4.66 -6.57 -15.88
C PHE A 72 -4.37 -5.29 -15.10
N GLY A 73 -3.48 -5.34 -14.10
CA GLY A 73 -3.02 -4.17 -13.33
C GLY A 73 -2.29 -3.14 -14.20
N LYS A 74 -2.35 -1.89 -13.81
CA LYS A 74 -1.74 -0.73 -14.48
C LYS A 74 -0.52 -0.20 -13.73
N THR A 75 0.08 -1.04 -12.89
CA THR A 75 1.30 -0.70 -12.14
C THR A 75 2.42 -0.27 -13.08
N ALA A 76 3.03 0.86 -12.79
CA ALA A 76 4.14 1.42 -13.55
C ALA A 76 5.47 1.27 -12.77
N GLY A 77 6.61 1.31 -13.50
CA GLY A 77 7.96 1.30 -12.91
C GLY A 77 8.56 -0.08 -12.65
N LEU A 78 7.85 -1.18 -12.94
CA LEU A 78 8.33 -2.53 -12.65
C LEU A 78 9.38 -3.05 -13.63
N VAL A 79 9.52 -2.45 -14.81
CA VAL A 79 10.48 -2.91 -15.85
C VAL A 79 11.90 -2.81 -15.34
N GLN A 80 12.30 -1.67 -14.75
CA GLN A 80 13.63 -1.49 -14.17
C GLN A 80 13.87 -2.49 -13.03
N ILE A 81 12.90 -2.70 -12.15
CA ILE A 81 13.04 -3.67 -11.07
C ILE A 81 13.25 -5.08 -11.63
N GLY A 82 12.50 -5.46 -12.66
CA GLY A 82 12.63 -6.76 -13.33
C GLY A 82 13.99 -6.98 -13.99
N GLU A 83 14.54 -5.94 -14.63
CA GLU A 83 15.81 -6.03 -15.38
C GLU A 83 17.06 -5.81 -14.50
N LEU A 84 17.01 -4.82 -13.61
CA LEU A 84 18.19 -4.38 -12.85
C LEU A 84 18.14 -4.79 -11.37
N GLY A 85 17.00 -5.28 -10.88
CA GLY A 85 16.86 -5.68 -9.48
C GLY A 85 16.97 -4.50 -8.50
N THR A 86 16.64 -3.26 -8.94
CA THR A 86 16.85 -2.07 -8.12
C THR A 86 15.64 -1.14 -8.11
N LEU A 87 15.43 -0.49 -6.94
CA LEU A 87 14.45 0.57 -6.70
C LEU A 87 15.20 1.89 -6.45
N GLU A 88 14.77 2.97 -7.10
CA GLU A 88 15.43 4.29 -7.03
C GLU A 88 14.49 5.43 -6.61
N THR A 89 13.23 5.13 -6.31
CA THR A 89 12.21 6.11 -5.91
C THR A 89 11.38 5.59 -4.74
N PRO A 90 10.67 6.44 -4.00
CA PRO A 90 9.56 6.00 -3.16
C PRO A 90 8.53 5.23 -3.99
N ILE A 91 7.68 4.44 -3.32
CA ILE A 91 6.61 3.67 -3.94
C ILE A 91 5.28 4.35 -3.64
N ALA A 92 4.55 4.74 -4.69
CA ALA A 92 3.22 5.31 -4.54
C ALA A 92 2.13 4.28 -4.83
N LEU A 93 1.02 4.37 -4.09
CA LEU A 93 -0.20 3.61 -4.28
C LEU A 93 -1.35 4.57 -4.55
N THR A 94 -2.21 4.26 -5.52
CA THR A 94 -3.35 5.09 -5.88
C THR A 94 -4.46 4.26 -6.54
N ASN A 95 -5.46 4.91 -7.15
CA ASN A 95 -6.45 4.21 -7.94
C ASN A 95 -6.01 4.04 -9.41
N THR A 96 -6.67 3.09 -10.08
CA THR A 96 -6.36 2.66 -11.45
C THR A 96 -6.24 3.81 -12.46
N LEU A 97 -7.17 4.78 -12.45
CA LEU A 97 -7.19 5.84 -13.47
C LEU A 97 -6.25 7.02 -13.16
N ASN A 98 -5.61 7.02 -12.00
CA ASN A 98 -4.69 8.08 -11.60
C ASN A 98 -3.20 7.67 -11.64
N VAL A 99 -2.86 6.44 -12.02
CA VAL A 99 -1.47 5.96 -12.11
C VAL A 99 -0.58 6.92 -12.90
N GLY A 100 -0.99 7.34 -14.08
CA GLY A 100 -0.18 8.24 -14.93
C GLY A 100 0.08 9.61 -14.30
N LEU A 101 -0.92 10.20 -13.61
CA LEU A 101 -0.77 11.48 -12.90
C LEU A 101 0.17 11.33 -11.69
N VAL A 102 -0.01 10.25 -10.91
CA VAL A 102 0.85 10.00 -9.74
C VAL A 102 2.27 9.70 -10.18
N TYR A 103 2.46 9.00 -11.30
CA TYR A 103 3.78 8.76 -11.88
C TYR A 103 4.48 10.07 -12.25
N ASP A 104 3.80 10.98 -12.94
CA ASP A 104 4.33 12.29 -13.31
C ASP A 104 4.70 13.13 -12.08
N ALA A 105 3.84 13.17 -11.06
CA ALA A 105 4.12 13.84 -9.80
C ALA A 105 5.34 13.24 -9.06
N MET A 106 5.52 11.92 -9.12
CA MET A 106 6.72 11.26 -8.56
C MET A 106 7.99 11.62 -9.34
N VAL A 107 7.92 11.77 -10.67
CA VAL A 107 9.04 12.28 -11.48
C VAL A 107 9.43 13.69 -11.00
N GLU A 108 8.46 14.60 -10.85
CA GLU A 108 8.71 15.96 -10.38
C GLU A 108 9.30 15.99 -8.98
N TYR A 109 8.78 15.16 -8.06
CA TYR A 109 9.38 14.99 -6.73
C TYR A 109 10.86 14.59 -6.80
N MET A 110 11.20 13.62 -7.64
CA MET A 110 12.58 13.15 -7.79
C MET A 110 13.49 14.19 -8.45
N VAL A 111 12.98 14.96 -9.41
CA VAL A 111 13.71 16.11 -9.98
C VAL A 111 14.07 17.11 -8.88
N GLY A 112 13.11 17.47 -8.03
CA GLY A 112 13.35 18.38 -6.89
C GLY A 112 14.34 17.82 -5.88
N ARG A 113 14.23 16.53 -5.53
CA ARG A 113 15.15 15.84 -4.59
C ARG A 113 16.58 15.83 -5.13
N CYS A 114 16.76 15.43 -6.38
CA CYS A 114 18.09 15.38 -7.00
C CYS A 114 18.73 16.76 -7.14
N ALA A 115 17.92 17.78 -7.45
CA ALA A 115 18.40 19.15 -7.47
C ALA A 115 18.90 19.63 -6.10
N GLN A 116 18.21 19.26 -5.01
CA GLN A 116 18.60 19.61 -3.64
C GLN A 116 19.87 18.86 -3.19
N SER A 117 20.04 17.59 -3.58
CA SER A 117 21.22 16.80 -3.25
C SER A 117 22.42 17.06 -4.17
N GLY A 118 22.23 17.83 -5.25
CA GLY A 118 23.26 18.03 -6.28
C GLY A 118 23.49 16.81 -7.17
N THR A 119 22.61 15.83 -7.12
CA THR A 119 22.69 14.62 -7.93
C THR A 119 22.16 14.87 -9.35
N ALA A 120 22.94 14.54 -10.38
CA ALA A 120 22.49 14.71 -11.76
C ALA A 120 21.41 13.67 -12.12
N LEU A 121 20.18 14.13 -12.36
CA LEU A 121 19.09 13.29 -12.81
C LEU A 121 18.92 13.45 -14.33
N ARG A 122 19.04 12.34 -15.07
CA ARG A 122 18.80 12.30 -16.54
C ARG A 122 17.59 11.44 -16.91
N SER A 123 17.26 10.47 -16.06
CA SER A 123 16.08 9.63 -16.16
C SER A 123 15.73 9.10 -14.78
N VAL A 124 14.47 8.74 -14.56
CA VAL A 124 14.00 8.13 -13.32
C VAL A 124 12.79 7.24 -13.61
N ASN A 125 12.66 6.13 -12.90
CA ASN A 125 11.57 5.18 -13.03
C ASN A 125 10.79 5.07 -11.72
N PRO A 126 9.81 5.97 -11.47
CA PRO A 126 8.94 5.86 -10.31
C PRO A 126 8.13 4.57 -10.30
N VAL A 127 7.90 4.02 -9.11
CA VAL A 127 7.02 2.88 -8.92
C VAL A 127 5.67 3.36 -8.42
N VAL A 128 4.62 3.10 -9.21
CA VAL A 128 3.24 3.43 -8.86
C VAL A 128 2.38 2.21 -9.02
N ALA A 129 1.88 1.67 -7.91
CA ALA A 129 0.95 0.55 -7.90
C ALA A 129 -0.49 1.02 -7.69
N GLU A 130 -1.47 0.17 -8.02
CA GLU A 130 -2.86 0.58 -8.02
C GLU A 130 -3.82 -0.53 -7.61
N CYS A 131 -4.97 -0.09 -7.08
CA CYS A 131 -6.17 -0.90 -6.98
C CYS A 131 -7.38 -0.11 -7.46
N ASN A 132 -8.37 -0.79 -8.04
CA ASN A 132 -9.57 -0.15 -8.57
C ASN A 132 -10.54 0.18 -7.44
N ASP A 133 -10.80 1.47 -7.22
CA ASP A 133 -11.72 1.97 -6.19
C ASP A 133 -13.12 2.31 -6.71
N GLY A 134 -13.43 1.97 -7.97
CA GLY A 134 -14.68 2.34 -8.65
C GLY A 134 -15.95 1.78 -8.00
N GLY A 135 -15.85 0.89 -7.03
CA GLY A 135 -16.99 0.42 -6.25
C GLY A 135 -17.56 1.46 -5.27
N LEU A 136 -16.70 2.34 -4.74
CA LEU A 136 -17.07 3.38 -3.76
C LEU A 136 -16.74 4.79 -4.25
N ASN A 137 -15.92 4.93 -5.28
CA ASN A 137 -15.42 6.17 -5.83
C ASN A 137 -15.97 6.41 -7.25
N ASP A 138 -16.39 7.63 -7.56
CA ASP A 138 -16.60 8.03 -8.95
C ASP A 138 -15.23 8.18 -9.64
N ILE A 139 -14.64 7.04 -10.00
CA ILE A 139 -13.26 6.92 -10.48
C ILE A 139 -13.02 7.72 -11.78
N ALA A 140 -14.07 7.90 -12.60
CA ALA A 140 -13.98 8.63 -13.87
C ALA A 140 -13.64 10.11 -13.69
N ARG A 141 -13.94 10.69 -12.53
CA ARG A 141 -13.56 12.07 -12.20
C ARG A 141 -12.06 12.25 -11.99
N ARG A 142 -11.31 11.16 -11.77
CA ARG A 142 -9.86 11.20 -11.57
C ARG A 142 -9.47 12.28 -10.55
N ALA A 143 -10.05 12.21 -9.34
CA ALA A 143 -9.98 13.27 -8.34
C ALA A 143 -8.58 13.47 -7.69
N VAL A 144 -7.68 12.50 -7.81
CA VAL A 144 -6.28 12.66 -7.35
C VAL A 144 -5.59 13.73 -8.19
N ARG A 145 -4.77 14.55 -7.52
CA ARG A 145 -3.97 15.64 -8.10
C ARG A 145 -2.54 15.53 -7.59
N GLN A 146 -1.63 16.27 -8.20
CA GLN A 146 -0.21 16.30 -7.86
C GLN A 146 0.02 16.71 -6.39
N GLU A 147 -0.70 17.73 -5.92
CA GLU A 147 -0.62 18.17 -4.53
C GLU A 147 -0.95 17.07 -3.51
N HIS A 148 -1.79 16.10 -3.88
CA HIS A 148 -2.09 14.96 -3.00
C HIS A 148 -0.90 14.00 -2.88
N VAL A 149 -0.08 13.87 -3.93
CA VAL A 149 1.14 13.07 -3.89
C VAL A 149 2.17 13.71 -2.98
N PHE A 150 2.40 15.02 -3.12
CA PHE A 150 3.34 15.76 -2.29
C PHE A 150 2.89 15.77 -0.83
N ALA A 151 1.61 16.00 -0.57
CA ALA A 151 1.07 15.92 0.78
C ALA A 151 1.22 14.53 1.40
N ALA A 152 1.06 13.45 0.62
CA ALA A 152 1.30 12.09 1.12
C ALA A 152 2.78 11.87 1.47
N ILE A 153 3.72 12.40 0.68
CA ILE A 153 5.15 12.33 0.97
C ILE A 153 5.49 13.11 2.25
N GLU A 154 5.00 14.34 2.38
CA GLU A 154 5.23 15.21 3.54
C GLU A 154 4.64 14.65 4.83
N ASN A 155 3.54 13.90 4.74
CA ASN A 155 2.88 13.26 5.87
C ASN A 155 3.50 11.91 6.25
N ALA A 156 4.59 11.47 5.59
CA ALA A 156 5.20 10.18 5.86
C ALA A 156 5.80 10.10 7.27
N ARG A 157 5.38 9.08 8.03
CA ARG A 157 5.82 8.84 9.41
C ARG A 157 5.85 7.35 9.72
N ALA A 158 6.57 6.97 10.79
CA ALA A 158 6.63 5.57 11.21
C ALA A 158 5.30 5.09 11.78
N ASP A 159 4.65 5.86 12.64
CA ASP A 159 3.32 5.52 13.16
C ASP A 159 2.22 6.15 12.29
N PHE A 160 2.00 5.57 11.11
CA PHE A 160 0.97 5.97 10.15
C PHE A 160 -0.39 5.33 10.43
N GLU A 161 -1.44 5.89 9.87
CA GLU A 161 -2.81 5.34 9.95
C GLU A 161 -2.99 4.15 9.00
N GLU A 162 -3.90 3.22 9.36
CA GLU A 162 -4.31 2.07 8.52
C GLU A 162 -5.81 2.16 8.20
N GLY A 163 -6.29 1.31 7.31
CA GLY A 163 -7.70 1.22 6.97
C GLY A 163 -8.12 2.08 5.77
N ASP A 164 -9.17 2.86 5.93
CA ASP A 164 -9.77 3.67 4.86
C ASP A 164 -9.10 5.05 4.70
N VAL A 165 -7.78 5.05 4.55
CA VAL A 165 -6.93 6.23 4.40
C VAL A 165 -6.15 6.19 3.09
N GLY A 166 -5.82 7.36 2.54
CA GLY A 166 -5.04 7.46 1.33
C GLY A 166 -5.63 6.64 0.18
N ALA A 167 -4.79 5.86 -0.49
CA ALA A 167 -5.21 4.93 -1.54
C ALA A 167 -6.24 3.88 -1.07
N GLY A 168 -6.30 3.60 0.23
CA GLY A 168 -7.24 2.64 0.81
C GLY A 168 -8.68 3.15 0.94
N LYS A 169 -8.93 4.45 0.75
CA LYS A 169 -10.23 5.09 1.03
C LYS A 169 -11.40 4.45 0.27
N GLY A 170 -11.24 4.13 -1.00
CA GLY A 170 -12.30 3.55 -1.84
C GLY A 170 -12.27 2.03 -1.97
N MET A 171 -11.43 1.32 -1.23
CA MET A 171 -11.23 -0.12 -1.42
C MET A 171 -12.29 -0.98 -0.74
N VAL A 172 -12.62 -2.10 -1.39
CA VAL A 172 -13.54 -3.14 -0.90
C VAL A 172 -12.79 -4.47 -0.89
N CYS A 173 -12.77 -5.15 0.25
CA CYS A 173 -12.09 -6.43 0.39
C CYS A 173 -13.03 -7.46 1.04
N HIS A 174 -13.18 -8.60 0.39
CA HIS A 174 -14.13 -9.65 0.80
C HIS A 174 -15.57 -9.13 1.00
N GLY A 175 -16.02 -8.20 0.14
CA GLY A 175 -17.35 -7.57 0.28
C GLY A 175 -17.50 -6.65 1.49
N LEU A 176 -16.44 -6.43 2.26
CA LEU A 176 -16.36 -5.52 3.40
C LEU A 176 -15.48 -4.32 3.03
N LYS A 177 -15.39 -3.32 3.93
CA LYS A 177 -14.49 -2.19 3.72
C LYS A 177 -13.03 -2.69 3.68
N GLY A 178 -12.38 -2.51 2.53
CA GLY A 178 -10.96 -2.74 2.33
C GLY A 178 -10.10 -1.54 2.74
N GLY A 179 -8.82 -1.55 2.37
CA GLY A 179 -7.95 -0.41 2.65
C GLY A 179 -6.48 -0.77 2.82
N ILE A 180 -5.76 0.11 3.51
CA ILE A 180 -4.36 -0.08 3.89
C ILE A 180 -4.30 -0.98 5.12
N GLY A 181 -3.52 -2.05 5.02
CA GLY A 181 -3.15 -2.89 6.15
C GLY A 181 -1.64 -3.02 6.27
N SER A 182 -1.13 -3.22 7.47
CA SER A 182 0.29 -3.42 7.68
C SER A 182 0.57 -4.43 8.76
N ALA A 183 1.74 -5.05 8.70
CA ALA A 183 2.25 -5.95 9.71
C ALA A 183 3.77 -5.99 9.69
N SER A 184 4.36 -6.42 10.81
CA SER A 184 5.77 -6.79 10.86
C SER A 184 5.97 -8.10 11.61
N ARG A 185 7.09 -8.75 11.34
CA ARG A 185 7.54 -9.97 12.06
C ARG A 185 9.03 -9.89 12.28
N ILE A 186 9.44 -10.37 13.44
CA ILE A 186 10.85 -10.57 13.74
C ILE A 186 11.23 -11.98 13.35
N VAL A 187 12.30 -12.10 12.57
CA VAL A 187 12.85 -13.37 12.08
C VAL A 187 14.30 -13.50 12.55
N GLU A 188 14.64 -14.63 13.12
CA GLU A 188 16.02 -14.98 13.44
C GLU A 188 16.55 -15.91 12.35
N LEU A 189 17.62 -15.52 11.70
CA LEU A 189 18.26 -16.28 10.63
C LEU A 189 19.79 -16.18 10.79
N ASP A 190 20.47 -17.32 10.79
CA ASP A 190 21.93 -17.43 10.90
C ASP A 190 22.53 -16.63 12.08
N GLY A 191 21.82 -16.61 13.22
CA GLY A 191 22.23 -15.89 14.42
C GLY A 191 22.05 -14.37 14.38
N ALA A 192 21.48 -13.83 13.31
CA ALA A 192 21.08 -12.44 13.18
C ALA A 192 19.58 -12.27 13.28
N ARG A 193 19.16 -11.08 13.73
CA ARG A 193 17.76 -10.72 13.90
C ARG A 193 17.33 -9.71 12.84
N TYR A 194 16.31 -10.07 12.08
CA TYR A 194 15.77 -9.28 10.99
C TYR A 194 14.33 -8.87 11.28
N THR A 195 13.93 -7.72 10.77
CA THR A 195 12.54 -7.27 10.77
C THR A 195 11.96 -7.36 9.37
N LEU A 196 10.99 -8.24 9.17
CA LEU A 196 10.22 -8.30 7.95
C LEU A 196 8.98 -7.40 8.09
N GLY A 197 8.87 -6.37 7.27
CA GLY A 197 7.73 -5.46 7.24
C GLY A 197 6.87 -5.68 6.00
N VAL A 198 5.55 -5.58 6.14
CA VAL A 198 4.57 -5.75 5.05
C VAL A 198 3.55 -4.63 5.08
N LEU A 199 3.21 -4.09 3.91
CA LEU A 199 2.06 -3.22 3.67
C LEU A 199 1.20 -3.79 2.55
N ALA A 200 -0.11 -3.82 2.74
CA ALA A 200 -1.07 -4.26 1.75
C ALA A 200 -2.08 -3.16 1.44
N LEU A 201 -2.37 -2.95 0.16
CA LEU A 201 -3.56 -2.27 -0.32
C LEU A 201 -4.54 -3.36 -0.80
N ALA A 202 -5.56 -3.63 0.01
CA ALA A 202 -6.45 -4.77 -0.17
C ALA A 202 -7.79 -4.36 -0.82
N ASN A 203 -8.07 -4.93 -2.01
CA ASN A 203 -9.27 -4.68 -2.81
C ASN A 203 -9.68 -5.95 -3.57
N HIS A 204 -9.91 -7.06 -2.88
CA HIS A 204 -10.14 -8.35 -3.51
C HIS A 204 -11.04 -9.27 -2.67
N GLY A 205 -11.45 -10.38 -3.27
CA GLY A 205 -12.09 -11.51 -2.61
C GLY A 205 -13.58 -11.34 -2.41
N ARG A 206 -14.26 -12.49 -2.27
CA ARG A 206 -15.68 -12.57 -1.91
C ARG A 206 -15.80 -12.87 -0.43
N LEU A 207 -16.91 -12.48 0.20
CA LEU A 207 -17.10 -12.65 1.63
C LEU A 207 -16.99 -14.13 2.07
N GLU A 208 -17.57 -15.04 1.29
CA GLU A 208 -17.52 -16.47 1.58
C GLU A 208 -16.10 -17.06 1.61
N ASP A 209 -15.16 -16.44 0.89
CA ASP A 209 -13.76 -16.89 0.82
C ASP A 209 -12.89 -16.33 1.96
N LEU A 210 -13.46 -15.48 2.83
CA LEU A 210 -12.69 -14.86 3.92
C LEU A 210 -12.24 -15.91 4.95
N CYS A 211 -10.92 -16.02 5.09
CA CYS A 211 -10.27 -16.84 6.09
C CYS A 211 -9.42 -15.99 7.04
N ILE A 212 -9.50 -16.24 8.34
CA ILE A 212 -8.66 -15.61 9.37
C ILE A 212 -7.97 -16.73 10.16
N GLY A 213 -6.64 -16.70 10.21
CA GLY A 213 -5.85 -17.71 10.90
C GLY A 213 -6.10 -19.12 10.39
N GLY A 214 -6.36 -19.30 9.08
CA GLY A 214 -6.68 -20.59 8.46
C GLY A 214 -8.13 -21.08 8.69
N LYS A 215 -8.97 -20.28 9.34
CA LYS A 215 -10.38 -20.61 9.59
C LYS A 215 -11.28 -19.84 8.63
N SER A 216 -12.18 -20.54 7.92
CA SER A 216 -13.22 -19.89 7.11
C SER A 216 -14.23 -19.19 8.04
N VAL A 217 -14.30 -17.88 7.96
CA VAL A 217 -15.19 -17.06 8.80
C VAL A 217 -16.26 -16.33 7.97
N GLY A 218 -16.07 -16.22 6.65
CA GLY A 218 -16.91 -15.45 5.77
C GLY A 218 -18.37 -15.85 5.80
N ALA A 219 -18.68 -17.15 5.75
CA ALA A 219 -20.06 -17.65 5.83
C ALA A 219 -20.75 -17.27 7.14
N LYS A 220 -20.02 -17.25 8.27
CA LYS A 220 -20.57 -16.84 9.58
C LYS A 220 -20.86 -15.35 9.62
N ILE A 221 -19.97 -14.54 9.01
CA ILE A 221 -20.16 -13.08 8.89
C ILE A 221 -21.37 -12.79 8.01
N ALA A 222 -21.50 -13.45 6.85
CA ALA A 222 -22.65 -13.29 5.96
C ALA A 222 -23.98 -13.61 6.66
N ALA A 223 -24.03 -14.71 7.42
CA ALA A 223 -25.21 -15.07 8.20
C ALA A 223 -25.55 -14.02 9.28
N HIS A 224 -24.53 -13.42 9.91
CA HIS A 224 -24.73 -12.37 10.93
C HIS A 224 -25.23 -11.06 10.34
N LEU A 225 -24.77 -10.70 9.13
CA LEU A 225 -25.18 -9.49 8.42
C LEU A 225 -26.59 -9.60 7.80
N GLY A 226 -27.18 -10.79 7.77
CA GLY A 226 -28.55 -11.03 7.24
C GLY A 226 -28.68 -10.92 5.71
N SER A 227 -27.61 -10.61 5.01
CA SER A 227 -27.51 -10.64 3.54
C SER A 227 -26.03 -10.71 3.15
N ALA A 228 -25.71 -11.50 2.13
CA ALA A 228 -24.41 -11.34 1.47
C ALA A 228 -24.39 -9.97 0.79
N PRO A 229 -23.34 -9.15 0.97
CA PRO A 229 -23.17 -7.94 0.18
C PRO A 229 -23.28 -8.29 -1.31
N GLU A 230 -23.92 -7.41 -2.11
CA GLU A 230 -23.97 -7.61 -3.56
C GLU A 230 -22.58 -7.91 -4.10
N GLN A 231 -22.46 -9.05 -4.75
CA GLN A 231 -21.16 -9.51 -5.28
C GLN A 231 -20.73 -8.56 -6.41
N GLN A 232 -19.74 -7.75 -6.15
CA GLN A 232 -18.99 -7.18 -7.26
C GLN A 232 -18.36 -8.33 -8.03
N GLN A 233 -18.79 -8.52 -9.28
CA GLN A 233 -18.25 -9.54 -10.19
C GLN A 233 -16.81 -9.24 -10.62
N ASP A 234 -16.17 -8.23 -10.08
CA ASP A 234 -14.88 -7.77 -10.54
C ASP A 234 -13.73 -8.56 -9.94
N LYS A 235 -12.80 -8.84 -10.81
CA LYS A 235 -11.51 -9.47 -10.50
C LYS A 235 -10.75 -8.51 -9.59
N GLY A 236 -10.69 -8.79 -8.31
CA GLY A 236 -10.06 -7.95 -7.32
C GLY A 236 -8.59 -7.63 -7.62
N SER A 237 -8.07 -6.61 -6.99
CA SER A 237 -6.67 -6.19 -7.03
C SER A 237 -6.08 -6.15 -5.64
N CYS A 238 -4.81 -6.48 -5.52
CA CYS A 238 -4.08 -6.40 -4.26
C CYS A 238 -2.65 -5.98 -4.55
N CYS A 239 -2.21 -4.89 -3.94
CA CYS A 239 -0.80 -4.53 -3.93
C CYS A 239 -0.21 -4.95 -2.59
N LEU A 240 0.85 -5.74 -2.64
CA LEU A 240 1.58 -6.22 -1.48
C LEU A 240 3.03 -5.75 -1.58
N LEU A 241 3.47 -4.96 -0.62
CA LEU A 241 4.83 -4.50 -0.47
C LEU A 241 5.42 -5.14 0.77
N TYR A 242 6.64 -5.68 0.69
CA TYR A 242 7.36 -6.15 1.85
C TYR A 242 8.84 -5.77 1.76
N THR A 243 9.46 -5.57 2.91
CA THR A 243 10.85 -5.15 3.03
C THR A 243 11.50 -5.72 4.28
N SER A 244 12.80 -5.82 4.25
CA SER A 244 13.67 -6.16 5.35
C SER A 244 14.95 -5.34 5.22
N PRO A 245 15.66 -5.03 6.32
CA PRO A 245 16.95 -4.32 6.25
C PRO A 245 17.99 -5.12 5.52
#